data_79d964e31117f250e2ed5656854ba30c
#
_entry.id   79d964e31117f250e2ed5656854ba30c
#
_cell.length_a   1.000
_cell.length_b   1.000
_cell.length_c   1.000
_cell.angle_alpha   90.00
_cell.angle_beta   90.00
_cell.angle_gamma   90.00
#
_symmetry.space_group_name_H-M   'P 1'
#
loop_
_entity.id
_entity.type
_entity.pdbx_description
1 polymer ?
#
loop_
_entity_poly.entity_id
_entity_poly.type
_entity_poly.pdbx_seq_one_letter_code
_entity_poly.pdbx_strand_id
1 'polypeptide(L)'
;MLKLDCCFITDSGKIRTNNEDNFFICGTYKRTPEELRYRKKDFVYRGGIFAVCDGMGGEEFGEKASLISVEELNNFKEKDFNEYHEKYFDMVNSRICDLRFENNGVKSGTTIALIYIKDEKAISYNIGDSRTYLMRNKKLTQLSEDHTQVAQMLKMGMIKEEDVQSYSNRHILTQHLGIPNDELVISPYISDVID
;
A
#
# COMPACT_ATOMS: atom_id res chain seq x y z
N MET A 1 9.28 -27.34 0.01
CA MET A 1 9.64 -26.03 -0.57
C MET A 1 8.35 -25.33 -0.99
N LEU A 2 8.03 -24.22 -0.39
CA LEU A 2 6.83 -23.43 -0.63
C LEU A 2 6.72 -23.06 -2.10
N LYS A 3 5.52 -23.19 -2.67
CA LYS A 3 5.14 -22.65 -3.98
C LYS A 3 3.98 -21.71 -3.77
N LEU A 4 4.08 -20.51 -4.32
CA LEU A 4 3.05 -19.48 -4.24
C LEU A 4 2.45 -19.28 -5.63
N ASP A 5 1.14 -19.44 -5.74
CA ASP A 5 0.39 -19.01 -6.92
C ASP A 5 -0.12 -17.60 -6.69
N CYS A 6 0.14 -16.71 -7.63
CA CYS A 6 -0.22 -15.30 -7.53
C CYS A 6 -1.11 -14.86 -8.69
N CYS A 7 -2.12 -14.09 -8.36
CA CYS A 7 -3.00 -13.44 -9.34
C CYS A 7 -3.18 -11.98 -8.92
N PHE A 8 -3.19 -11.07 -9.87
CA PHE A 8 -3.46 -9.67 -9.62
C PHE A 8 -4.30 -9.04 -10.72
N ILE A 9 -4.94 -7.95 -10.38
CA ILE A 9 -5.71 -7.12 -11.29
C ILE A 9 -5.61 -5.67 -10.83
N THR A 10 -5.50 -4.75 -11.78
CA THR A 10 -5.68 -3.30 -11.59
C THR A 10 -6.59 -2.79 -12.68
N ASP A 11 -7.52 -1.90 -12.36
CA ASP A 11 -8.54 -1.40 -13.27
C ASP A 11 -9.04 -0.03 -12.81
N SER A 12 -9.18 0.94 -13.72
CA SER A 12 -9.73 2.26 -13.42
C SER A 12 -11.22 2.24 -13.02
N GLY A 13 -11.89 1.10 -13.18
CA GLY A 13 -13.32 0.97 -12.94
C GLY A 13 -14.18 1.62 -14.03
N LYS A 14 -15.39 2.02 -13.65
CA LYS A 14 -16.39 2.55 -14.60
C LYS A 14 -16.51 4.08 -14.60
N ILE A 15 -15.97 4.73 -13.58
CA ILE A 15 -16.19 6.17 -13.32
C ILE A 15 -14.91 6.98 -13.56
N ARG A 16 -13.75 6.46 -13.13
CA ARG A 16 -12.47 7.15 -13.24
C ARG A 16 -11.95 7.09 -14.68
N THR A 17 -11.28 8.16 -15.11
CA THR A 17 -10.62 8.24 -16.42
C THR A 17 -9.20 7.71 -16.37
N ASN A 18 -8.58 7.71 -15.20
CA ASN A 18 -7.24 7.21 -14.94
C ASN A 18 -7.24 6.17 -13.83
N ASN A 19 -6.13 5.49 -13.65
CA ASN A 19 -5.89 4.50 -12.61
C ASN A 19 -4.63 4.88 -11.83
N GLU A 20 -4.83 5.47 -10.65
CA GLU A 20 -3.76 5.92 -9.76
C GLU A 20 -3.15 4.77 -8.95
N ASP A 21 -3.78 3.58 -8.98
CA ASP A 21 -3.27 2.40 -8.29
C ASP A 21 -2.07 1.80 -8.99
N ASN A 22 -1.20 1.19 -8.21
CA ASN A 22 -0.12 0.35 -8.69
C ASN A 22 -0.01 -0.94 -7.84
N PHE A 23 0.71 -1.90 -8.35
CA PHE A 23 0.98 -3.17 -7.65
C PHE A 23 2.45 -3.55 -7.83
N PHE A 24 2.96 -4.37 -6.93
CA PHE A 24 4.28 -4.97 -7.04
C PHE A 24 4.22 -6.47 -6.76
N ILE A 25 4.74 -7.27 -7.67
CA ILE A 25 4.83 -8.72 -7.53
C ILE A 25 6.21 -9.17 -7.94
N CYS A 26 7.12 -9.26 -6.97
CA CYS A 26 8.49 -9.75 -7.17
C CYS A 26 9.20 -9.14 -8.40
N GLY A 27 9.08 -7.84 -8.60
CA GLY A 27 9.71 -7.10 -9.72
C GLY A 27 8.79 -6.84 -10.91
N THR A 28 7.54 -7.29 -10.87
CA THR A 28 6.50 -6.93 -11.86
C THR A 28 5.60 -5.85 -11.27
N TYR A 29 5.42 -4.74 -11.98
CA TYR A 29 4.59 -3.59 -11.59
C TYR A 29 4.13 -2.82 -12.83
N LYS A 30 3.11 -1.98 -12.69
CA LYS A 30 2.66 -1.05 -13.74
C LYS A 30 3.72 0.05 -13.91
N ARG A 31 4.23 0.22 -15.12
CA ARG A 31 5.37 1.12 -15.40
C ARG A 31 4.96 2.48 -15.92
N THR A 32 3.77 2.57 -16.49
CA THR A 32 3.24 3.82 -17.03
C THR A 32 1.80 4.05 -16.55
N PRO A 33 1.39 5.30 -16.35
CA PRO A 33 0.02 5.65 -15.97
C PRO A 33 -1.02 5.19 -16.99
N GLU A 34 -0.65 5.09 -18.26
CA GLU A 34 -1.53 4.69 -19.36
C GLU A 34 -1.92 3.20 -19.34
N GLU A 35 -1.23 2.39 -18.54
CA GLU A 35 -1.62 1.00 -18.29
C GLU A 35 -2.85 0.95 -17.38
N LEU A 36 -4.03 1.27 -17.95
CA LEU A 36 -5.28 1.39 -17.19
C LEU A 36 -5.80 0.06 -16.66
N ARG A 37 -5.49 -1.03 -17.36
CA ARG A 37 -5.89 -2.39 -16.97
C ARG A 37 -4.73 -3.34 -17.13
N TYR A 38 -4.45 -4.08 -16.08
CA TYR A 38 -3.45 -5.13 -16.14
C TYR A 38 -3.95 -6.35 -15.36
N ARG A 39 -3.89 -7.52 -15.99
CA ARG A 39 -4.23 -8.79 -15.36
C ARG A 39 -3.26 -9.84 -15.81
N LYS A 40 -2.61 -10.51 -14.87
CA LYS A 40 -1.77 -11.66 -15.14
C LYS A 40 -2.06 -12.75 -14.12
N LYS A 41 -2.08 -14.01 -14.59
CA LYS A 41 -2.23 -15.21 -13.77
C LYS A 41 -1.00 -16.10 -13.96
N ASP A 42 -0.87 -17.07 -13.07
CA ASP A 42 0.07 -18.20 -13.20
C ASP A 42 1.55 -17.85 -12.96
N PHE A 43 1.81 -17.01 -11.94
CA PHE A 43 3.13 -16.88 -11.39
C PHE A 43 3.35 -17.91 -10.28
N VAL A 44 4.48 -18.59 -10.32
CA VAL A 44 4.92 -19.47 -9.23
C VAL A 44 6.13 -18.85 -8.58
N TYR A 45 6.00 -18.43 -7.32
CA TYR A 45 7.08 -17.85 -6.53
C TYR A 45 7.43 -18.75 -5.35
N ARG A 46 8.63 -18.58 -4.80
CA ARG A 46 9.08 -19.26 -3.58
C ARG A 46 9.08 -18.34 -2.36
N GLY A 47 8.77 -17.09 -2.57
CA GLY A 47 8.75 -15.99 -1.62
C GLY A 47 8.99 -14.67 -2.33
N GLY A 48 9.08 -13.57 -1.59
CA GLY A 48 9.35 -12.23 -2.11
C GLY A 48 8.37 -11.19 -1.61
N ILE A 49 8.34 -10.05 -2.29
CA ILE A 49 7.53 -8.89 -1.95
C ILE A 49 6.31 -8.82 -2.87
N PHE A 50 5.15 -8.64 -2.28
CA PHE A 50 3.86 -8.45 -2.94
C PHE A 50 3.21 -7.22 -2.34
N ALA A 51 2.80 -6.24 -3.16
CA ALA A 51 2.20 -5.01 -2.65
C ALA A 51 1.15 -4.45 -3.59
N VAL A 52 0.24 -3.65 -3.02
CA VAL A 52 -0.66 -2.73 -3.72
C VAL A 52 -0.46 -1.33 -3.14
N CYS A 53 -0.53 -0.33 -4.01
CA CYS A 53 -0.40 1.08 -3.69
C CYS A 53 -1.56 1.84 -4.31
N ASP A 54 -2.36 2.53 -3.52
CA ASP A 54 -3.45 3.42 -3.97
C ASP A 54 -2.91 4.85 -3.96
N GLY A 55 -2.72 5.40 -5.15
CA GLY A 55 -2.20 6.75 -5.34
C GLY A 55 -3.27 7.80 -5.12
N MET A 56 -2.91 8.89 -4.43
CA MET A 56 -3.78 10.02 -4.18
C MET A 56 -3.09 11.34 -4.54
N GLY A 57 -3.82 12.23 -5.15
CA GLY A 57 -3.34 13.56 -5.55
C GLY A 57 -4.18 14.10 -6.69
N GLY A 58 -4.20 15.42 -6.88
CA GLY A 58 -4.87 16.00 -8.02
C GLY A 58 -4.16 15.69 -9.34
N GLU A 59 -4.94 15.44 -10.38
CA GLU A 59 -4.49 15.19 -11.75
C GLU A 59 -3.55 14.00 -11.91
N GLU A 60 -2.23 14.19 -12.13
CA GLU A 60 -1.26 13.14 -12.45
C GLU A 60 -0.39 12.70 -11.26
N PHE A 61 -0.59 13.25 -10.07
CA PHE A 61 0.38 13.08 -8.98
C PHE A 61 0.16 11.82 -8.14
N GLY A 62 -1.06 11.28 -8.12
CA GLY A 62 -1.37 10.01 -7.47
C GLY A 62 -0.66 8.84 -8.15
N GLU A 63 -0.71 8.78 -9.48
CA GLU A 63 -0.01 7.74 -10.26
C GLU A 63 1.51 7.80 -10.07
N LYS A 64 2.08 9.02 -9.99
CA LYS A 64 3.51 9.20 -9.75
C LYS A 64 3.91 8.71 -8.35
N ALA A 65 3.09 9.00 -7.34
CA ALA A 65 3.35 8.56 -5.97
C ALA A 65 3.30 7.03 -5.85
N SER A 66 2.28 6.38 -6.39
CA SER A 66 2.18 4.93 -6.39
C SER A 66 3.29 4.26 -7.22
N LEU A 67 3.69 4.87 -8.36
CA LEU A 67 4.80 4.39 -9.18
C LEU A 67 6.14 4.47 -8.44
N ILE A 68 6.46 5.59 -7.78
CA ILE A 68 7.68 5.72 -6.96
C ILE A 68 7.77 4.60 -5.94
N SER A 69 6.65 4.28 -5.26
CA SER A 69 6.64 3.24 -4.24
C SER A 69 7.01 1.88 -4.81
N VAL A 70 6.45 1.47 -5.95
CA VAL A 70 6.74 0.16 -6.54
C VAL A 70 8.11 0.11 -7.23
N GLU A 71 8.60 1.22 -7.79
CA GLU A 71 9.97 1.31 -8.33
C GLU A 71 11.01 1.11 -7.23
N GLU A 72 10.81 1.73 -6.06
CA GLU A 72 11.71 1.54 -4.95
C GLU A 72 11.64 0.11 -4.40
N LEU A 73 10.47 -0.54 -4.35
CA LEU A 73 10.40 -1.97 -4.01
C LEU A 73 11.25 -2.82 -4.94
N ASN A 74 11.36 -2.46 -6.21
CA ASN A 74 12.23 -3.19 -7.14
C ASN A 74 13.72 -3.10 -6.77
N ASN A 75 14.15 -2.03 -6.11
CA ASN A 75 15.52 -1.87 -5.60
C ASN A 75 15.77 -2.71 -4.32
N PHE A 76 14.70 -3.12 -3.63
CA PHE A 76 14.78 -3.93 -2.41
C PHE A 76 14.43 -5.41 -2.61
N LYS A 77 14.00 -5.85 -3.79
CA LYS A 77 13.51 -7.21 -4.04
C LYS A 77 14.49 -8.34 -3.72
N GLU A 78 15.80 -8.06 -3.78
CA GLU A 78 16.87 -9.03 -3.49
C GLU A 78 17.38 -8.91 -2.04
N LYS A 79 16.80 -8.01 -1.23
CA LYS A 79 17.19 -7.77 0.15
C LYS A 79 16.21 -8.44 1.11
N ASP A 80 16.65 -8.66 2.34
CA ASP A 80 15.72 -9.03 3.42
C ASP A 80 14.87 -7.79 3.76
N PHE A 81 13.63 -7.78 3.30
CA PHE A 81 12.75 -6.62 3.50
C PHE A 81 12.47 -6.35 4.97
N ASN A 82 12.44 -7.39 5.81
CA ASN A 82 12.26 -7.23 7.25
C ASN A 82 13.39 -6.42 7.91
N GLU A 83 14.62 -6.51 7.39
CA GLU A 83 15.75 -5.70 7.87
C GLU A 83 15.77 -4.28 7.28
N TYR A 84 15.17 -4.07 6.11
CA TYR A 84 15.28 -2.84 5.34
C TYR A 84 13.98 -2.04 5.20
N HIS A 85 12.88 -2.48 5.80
CA HIS A 85 11.56 -1.86 5.61
C HIS A 85 11.54 -0.38 6.06
N GLU A 86 12.16 -0.02 7.19
CA GLU A 86 12.24 1.37 7.65
C GLU A 86 12.91 2.25 6.61
N LYS A 87 14.09 1.82 6.13
CA LYS A 87 14.82 2.54 5.09
C LYS A 87 14.01 2.70 3.80
N TYR A 88 13.26 1.66 3.42
CA TYR A 88 12.37 1.73 2.27
C TYR A 88 11.29 2.79 2.46
N PHE A 89 10.58 2.77 3.58
CA PHE A 89 9.51 3.72 3.86
C PHE A 89 10.02 5.16 3.94
N ASP A 90 11.12 5.42 4.62
CA ASP A 90 11.74 6.74 4.70
C ASP A 90 12.12 7.28 3.33
N MET A 91 12.74 6.44 2.49
CA MET A 91 13.19 6.82 1.16
C MET A 91 12.00 7.11 0.23
N VAL A 92 10.98 6.25 0.22
CA VAL A 92 9.77 6.47 -0.57
C VAL A 92 9.06 7.73 -0.13
N ASN A 93 8.87 7.92 1.19
CA ASN A 93 8.23 9.11 1.74
C ASN A 93 8.95 10.39 1.30
N SER A 94 10.29 10.43 1.43
CA SER A 94 11.08 11.57 0.98
C SER A 94 10.93 11.86 -0.50
N ARG A 95 11.02 10.83 -1.36
CA ARG A 95 10.87 10.99 -2.81
C ARG A 95 9.50 11.51 -3.23
N ILE A 96 8.44 11.07 -2.56
CA ILE A 96 7.09 11.57 -2.83
C ILE A 96 6.93 13.01 -2.33
N CYS A 97 7.53 13.36 -1.19
CA CYS A 97 7.57 14.74 -0.72
C CYS A 97 8.30 15.67 -1.70
N ASP A 98 9.37 15.20 -2.34
CA ASP A 98 10.12 15.98 -3.33
C ASP A 98 9.26 16.34 -4.55
N LEU A 99 8.33 15.47 -4.96
CA LEU A 99 7.35 15.79 -6.01
C LEU A 99 6.55 17.05 -5.70
N ARG A 100 6.22 17.30 -4.43
CA ARG A 100 5.50 18.50 -3.99
C ARG A 100 6.29 19.77 -4.26
N PHE A 101 7.59 19.75 -4.03
CA PHE A 101 8.46 20.90 -4.29
C PHE A 101 8.64 21.14 -5.79
N GLU A 102 8.78 20.09 -6.58
CA GLU A 102 8.94 20.17 -8.03
C GLU A 102 7.66 20.65 -8.74
N ASN A 103 6.48 20.47 -8.13
CA ASN A 103 5.17 20.69 -8.73
C ASN A 103 4.35 21.76 -8.00
N ASN A 104 4.97 22.89 -7.64
CA ASN A 104 4.31 24.08 -7.09
C ASN A 104 3.44 23.82 -5.84
N GLY A 105 3.82 22.85 -5.02
CA GLY A 105 3.14 22.53 -3.77
C GLY A 105 1.93 21.61 -3.90
N VAL A 106 1.70 21.01 -5.05
CA VAL A 106 0.60 20.02 -5.24
C VAL A 106 0.87 18.82 -4.32
N LYS A 107 -0.11 18.52 -3.47
CA LYS A 107 -0.02 17.38 -2.54
C LYS A 107 -0.22 16.08 -3.32
N SER A 108 0.70 15.15 -3.12
CA SER A 108 0.62 13.79 -3.63
C SER A 108 0.96 12.81 -2.52
N GLY A 109 0.46 11.61 -2.62
CA GLY A 109 0.73 10.55 -1.68
C GLY A 109 0.29 9.20 -2.21
N THR A 110 0.58 8.17 -1.47
CA THR A 110 0.08 6.82 -1.75
C THR A 110 -0.06 6.02 -0.47
N THR A 111 -1.03 5.14 -0.45
CA THR A 111 -1.08 4.05 0.53
C THR A 111 -0.11 2.94 0.13
N ILE A 112 0.14 2.01 1.02
CA ILE A 112 0.76 0.74 0.69
C ILE A 112 0.21 -0.36 1.61
N ALA A 113 -0.20 -1.47 1.01
CA ALA A 113 -0.44 -2.74 1.69
C ALA A 113 0.48 -3.79 1.07
N LEU A 114 1.39 -4.34 1.88
CA LEU A 114 2.49 -5.17 1.42
C LEU A 114 2.54 -6.47 2.23
N ILE A 115 2.83 -7.58 1.56
CA ILE A 115 3.21 -8.85 2.19
C ILE A 115 4.60 -9.23 1.73
N TYR A 116 5.48 -9.48 2.70
CA TYR A 116 6.79 -10.06 2.49
C TYR A 116 6.79 -11.51 2.93
N ILE A 117 7.18 -12.41 2.03
CA ILE A 117 7.25 -13.86 2.29
C ILE A 117 8.68 -14.33 2.14
N LYS A 118 9.21 -14.91 3.21
CA LYS A 118 10.56 -15.51 3.25
C LYS A 118 10.57 -16.70 4.24
N ASP A 119 11.21 -17.78 3.86
CA ASP A 119 11.43 -18.96 4.71
C ASP A 119 10.13 -19.49 5.36
N GLU A 120 9.05 -19.57 4.54
CA GLU A 120 7.71 -20.01 4.95
C GLU A 120 7.01 -19.09 5.96
N LYS A 121 7.59 -17.92 6.24
CA LYS A 121 6.98 -16.86 7.05
C LYS A 121 6.44 -15.75 6.14
N ALA A 122 5.36 -15.15 6.55
CA ALA A 122 4.80 -13.97 5.89
C ALA A 122 4.61 -12.85 6.92
N ILE A 123 5.00 -11.64 6.54
CA ILE A 123 4.84 -10.43 7.33
C ILE A 123 4.07 -9.43 6.50
N SER A 124 3.02 -8.85 7.07
CA SER A 124 2.23 -7.78 6.46
C SER A 124 2.69 -6.44 6.99
N TYR A 125 2.85 -5.48 6.07
CA TYR A 125 3.14 -4.07 6.37
C TYR A 125 2.08 -3.21 5.71
N ASN A 126 1.54 -2.20 6.41
CA ASN A 126 0.68 -1.24 5.75
C ASN A 126 0.84 0.19 6.26
N ILE A 127 0.62 1.15 5.35
CA ILE A 127 0.45 2.57 5.61
C ILE A 127 -0.75 3.03 4.77
N GLY A 128 -1.74 3.66 5.42
CA GLY A 128 -2.98 4.06 4.76
C GLY A 128 -4.13 3.10 5.05
N ASP A 129 -5.12 3.05 4.16
CA ASP A 129 -6.35 2.25 4.29
C ASP A 129 -6.48 1.14 3.24
N SER A 130 -5.44 0.90 2.42
CA SER A 130 -5.32 -0.32 1.63
C SER A 130 -5.09 -1.52 2.55
N ARG A 131 -5.78 -2.64 2.31
CA ARG A 131 -5.88 -3.72 3.29
C ARG A 131 -5.27 -5.02 2.81
N THR A 132 -4.67 -5.75 3.74
CA THR A 132 -4.28 -7.15 3.60
C THR A 132 -5.20 -8.06 4.40
N TYR A 133 -5.53 -9.21 3.83
CA TYR A 133 -6.39 -10.23 4.45
C TYR A 133 -5.78 -11.61 4.34
N LEU A 134 -5.98 -12.40 5.39
CA LEU A 134 -5.72 -13.83 5.40
C LEU A 134 -7.04 -14.59 5.29
N MET A 135 -7.16 -15.44 4.26
CA MET A 135 -8.22 -16.44 4.18
C MET A 135 -7.66 -17.80 4.60
N ARG A 136 -8.10 -18.29 5.75
CA ARG A 136 -7.69 -19.59 6.29
C ARG A 136 -8.89 -20.30 6.91
N ASN A 137 -9.07 -21.58 6.61
CA ASN A 137 -10.18 -22.38 7.14
C ASN A 137 -11.57 -21.73 6.94
N LYS A 138 -11.80 -21.13 5.76
CA LYS A 138 -13.04 -20.39 5.41
C LYS A 138 -13.29 -19.13 6.26
N LYS A 139 -12.32 -18.68 7.03
CA LYS A 139 -12.37 -17.44 7.78
C LYS A 139 -11.48 -16.39 7.13
N LEU A 140 -12.05 -15.21 6.88
CA LEU A 140 -11.31 -14.03 6.43
C LEU A 140 -10.92 -13.19 7.65
N THR A 141 -9.62 -12.89 7.78
CA THR A 141 -9.08 -12.06 8.87
C THR A 141 -8.29 -10.91 8.25
N GLN A 142 -8.58 -9.68 8.62
CA GLN A 142 -7.79 -8.53 8.23
C GLN A 142 -6.48 -8.53 9.02
N LEU A 143 -5.35 -8.37 8.32
CA LEU A 143 -4.01 -8.33 8.90
C LEU A 143 -3.49 -6.90 9.03
N SER A 144 -4.03 -5.96 8.27
CA SER A 144 -3.68 -4.53 8.29
C SER A 144 -4.56 -3.76 9.28
N GLU A 145 -4.08 -2.58 9.70
CA GLU A 145 -4.87 -1.60 10.45
C GLU A 145 -5.06 -0.35 9.58
N ASP A 146 -6.29 0.13 9.43
CA ASP A 146 -6.57 1.32 8.63
C ASP A 146 -6.07 2.58 9.33
N HIS A 147 -5.25 3.36 8.65
CA HIS A 147 -4.81 4.67 9.10
C HIS A 147 -5.80 5.74 8.65
N THR A 148 -7.02 5.73 9.21
CA THR A 148 -8.06 6.73 8.96
C THR A 148 -8.52 7.38 10.26
N GLN A 149 -9.09 8.60 10.14
CA GLN A 149 -9.66 9.28 11.32
C GLN A 149 -10.72 8.42 12.00
N VAL A 150 -11.59 7.78 11.22
CA VAL A 150 -12.66 6.95 11.76
C VAL A 150 -12.13 5.69 12.48
N ALA A 151 -11.06 5.08 11.96
CA ALA A 151 -10.42 3.95 12.61
C ALA A 151 -9.79 4.34 13.95
N GLN A 152 -9.19 5.53 14.04
CA GLN A 152 -8.68 6.06 15.31
C GLN A 152 -9.81 6.33 16.30
N MET A 153 -10.92 6.95 15.86
CA MET A 153 -12.09 7.20 16.71
C MET A 153 -12.70 5.90 17.26
N LEU A 154 -12.78 4.87 16.42
CA LEU A 154 -13.25 3.55 16.80
C LEU A 154 -12.34 2.92 17.87
N LYS A 155 -11.02 2.97 17.65
CA LYS A 155 -9.99 2.45 18.58
C LYS A 155 -10.02 3.16 19.94
N MET A 156 -10.34 4.47 19.94
CA MET A 156 -10.50 5.28 21.15
C MET A 156 -11.88 5.06 21.83
N GLY A 157 -12.78 4.27 21.25
CA GLY A 157 -14.13 4.06 21.74
C GLY A 157 -15.05 5.29 21.64
N MET A 158 -14.69 6.25 20.78
CA MET A 158 -15.48 7.48 20.56
C MET A 158 -16.71 7.22 19.67
N ILE A 159 -16.65 6.18 18.86
CA ILE A 159 -17.73 5.72 17.98
C ILE A 159 -17.82 4.20 18.04
N LYS A 160 -18.95 3.64 17.60
CA LYS A 160 -19.14 2.21 17.45
C LYS A 160 -18.93 1.78 16.00
N GLU A 161 -18.67 0.49 15.78
CA GLU A 161 -18.48 -0.08 14.45
C GLU A 161 -19.71 0.14 13.53
N GLU A 162 -20.92 0.07 14.09
CA GLU A 162 -22.18 0.33 13.39
C GLU A 162 -22.29 1.76 12.84
N ASP A 163 -21.62 2.73 13.48
CA ASP A 163 -21.67 4.15 13.12
C ASP A 163 -20.66 4.53 12.00
N VAL A 164 -19.64 3.71 11.77
CA VAL A 164 -18.53 3.99 10.83
C VAL A 164 -19.01 4.43 9.45
N GLN A 165 -20.03 3.73 8.92
CA GLN A 165 -20.55 4.02 7.57
C GLN A 165 -21.29 5.37 7.48
N SER A 166 -21.74 5.92 8.59
CA SER A 166 -22.44 7.21 8.63
C SER A 166 -21.50 8.42 8.63
N TYR A 167 -20.21 8.21 8.92
CA TYR A 167 -19.23 9.30 8.95
C TYR A 167 -18.82 9.71 7.55
N SER A 168 -19.05 10.99 7.20
CA SER A 168 -18.65 11.56 5.91
C SER A 168 -17.13 11.55 5.70
N ASN A 169 -16.38 11.66 6.80
CA ASN A 169 -14.91 11.74 6.82
C ASN A 169 -14.23 10.38 6.98
N ARG A 170 -14.94 9.26 6.76
CA ARG A 170 -14.39 7.91 6.98
C ARG A 170 -13.18 7.57 6.11
N HIS A 171 -12.98 8.30 5.01
CA HIS A 171 -11.85 8.12 4.08
C HIS A 171 -10.69 9.07 4.33
N ILE A 172 -10.75 9.94 5.35
CA ILE A 172 -9.64 10.84 5.63
C ILE A 172 -8.51 10.03 6.26
N LEU A 173 -7.39 9.95 5.53
CA LEU A 173 -6.20 9.26 6.00
C LEU A 173 -5.49 10.05 7.09
N THR A 174 -4.97 9.34 8.07
CA THR A 174 -4.10 9.87 9.13
C THR A 174 -2.63 9.54 8.89
N GLN A 175 -2.36 8.55 8.02
CA GLN A 175 -1.03 8.24 7.51
C GLN A 175 -1.10 7.81 6.04
N HIS A 176 -0.14 8.28 5.27
CA HIS A 176 0.17 7.85 3.90
C HIS A 176 1.63 8.18 3.59
N LEU A 177 2.20 7.61 2.56
CA LEU A 177 3.51 8.02 2.05
C LEU A 177 3.36 9.34 1.29
N GLY A 178 4.29 10.28 1.51
CA GLY A 178 4.25 11.65 0.99
C GLY A 178 3.83 12.70 2.01
N ILE A 179 3.82 12.35 3.32
CA ILE A 179 3.66 13.31 4.41
C ILE A 179 5.06 13.80 4.83
N PRO A 180 5.31 15.13 4.83
CA PRO A 180 6.58 15.67 5.32
C PRO A 180 6.89 15.22 6.76
N ASN A 181 8.14 14.88 7.05
CA ASN A 181 8.56 14.36 8.35
C ASN A 181 8.43 15.38 9.51
N ASP A 182 8.32 16.67 9.21
CA ASP A 182 7.99 17.71 10.17
C ASP A 182 6.49 17.79 10.51
N GLU A 183 5.63 17.19 9.66
CA GLU A 183 4.19 17.08 9.91
C GLU A 183 3.88 15.76 10.65
N LEU A 184 4.47 14.64 10.20
CA LEU A 184 4.23 13.31 10.77
C LEU A 184 5.37 12.35 10.46
N VAL A 185 5.83 11.62 11.46
CA VAL A 185 6.73 10.47 11.27
C VAL A 185 5.94 9.27 10.79
N ILE A 186 6.32 8.73 9.63
CA ILE A 186 5.68 7.53 9.07
C ILE A 186 5.93 6.32 9.96
N SER A 187 4.87 5.65 10.36
CA SER A 187 4.91 4.46 11.19
C SER A 187 4.03 3.35 10.58
N PRO A 188 4.62 2.36 9.90
CA PRO A 188 3.86 1.27 9.32
C PRO A 188 3.25 0.39 10.41
N TYR A 189 2.01 -0.08 10.19
CA TYR A 189 1.46 -1.18 10.96
C TYR A 189 2.05 -2.49 10.45
N ILE A 190 2.58 -3.31 11.34
CA ILE A 190 3.26 -4.57 11.03
C ILE A 190 2.54 -5.72 11.73
N SER A 191 2.22 -6.75 10.98
CA SER A 191 1.56 -7.96 11.51
C SER A 191 2.20 -9.21 10.93
N ASP A 192 2.59 -10.14 11.81
CA ASP A 192 2.99 -11.47 11.41
C ASP A 192 1.78 -12.28 10.95
N VAL A 193 1.92 -13.00 9.86
CA VAL A 193 0.95 -14.00 9.45
C VAL A 193 1.25 -15.27 10.23
N ILE A 194 0.45 -15.48 11.28
CA ILE A 194 0.60 -16.64 12.17
C ILE A 194 0.21 -17.93 11.44
N ASP A 195 0.99 -18.97 11.64
CA ASP A 195 0.76 -20.34 11.14
C ASP A 195 -0.52 -20.99 11.68
#